data_74e890c4cfea1aed5f26ff2c382c8ca1
#
_entry.id   74e890c4cfea1aed5f26ff2c382c8ca1
#
_cell.length_a   1.000
_cell.length_b   1.000
_cell.length_c   1.000
_cell.angle_alpha   90.00
_cell.angle_beta   90.00
_cell.angle_gamma   90.00
#
_symmetry.space_group_name_H-M   'P 1'
#
loop_
_entity.id
_entity.type
_entity.pdbx_description
1 polymer ?
#
loop_
_entity_poly.entity_id
_entity_poly.type
_entity_poly.pdbx_seq_one_letter_code
_entity_poly.pdbx_strand_id
1 'polypeptide(L)'
;MTNGERASVGDDYVLATGDEGAARLHLLDEVYGASSRAACAEAGLGPGWRVADVGCGVGDMSCWLGERVGPQGGVIAMDVSADQLLQGRERAARRGLGNVSFVEGSAYEPGLPTGEFDLVFCRFLLCHLQRPADALAQMAALLRPGGTLVAQDMVMTSMFSDPPSRAYRRFAELSVEVGAALGVDYDVGRRLFGMFRDLGLAELRVSVHQPAFATGERKRLWEYTFLEATPGAAAAGIGTEEEVAELTTELAAISEDDSALVVHPALLAVSGVVPGAPSG
;
A
#
# COMPACT_ATOMS: atom_id res chain seq x y z
N MET A 1 33.91 -24.92 -16.97
CA MET A 1 33.78 -23.60 -16.35
C MET A 1 32.40 -23.08 -16.69
N THR A 2 31.45 -23.36 -15.86
CA THR A 2 30.03 -23.00 -16.02
C THR A 2 29.79 -21.75 -15.22
N ASN A 3 29.48 -20.65 -15.91
CA ASN A 3 29.00 -19.42 -15.31
C ASN A 3 27.68 -19.70 -14.59
N GLY A 4 27.70 -19.64 -13.27
CA GLY A 4 26.47 -19.56 -12.46
C GLY A 4 25.85 -18.19 -12.64
N GLU A 5 24.75 -18.13 -13.37
CA GLU A 5 23.82 -17.01 -13.34
C GLU A 5 23.32 -16.87 -11.90
N ARG A 6 23.68 -15.77 -11.26
CA ARG A 6 23.01 -15.32 -10.05
C ARG A 6 21.63 -14.86 -10.48
N ALA A 7 20.62 -15.65 -10.15
CA ALA A 7 19.25 -15.18 -10.20
C ALA A 7 19.18 -13.88 -9.40
N SER A 8 18.72 -12.80 -10.02
CA SER A 8 18.31 -11.58 -9.33
C SER A 8 17.19 -11.98 -8.38
N VAL A 9 17.39 -11.80 -7.09
CA VAL A 9 16.31 -11.88 -6.10
C VAL A 9 15.39 -10.71 -6.43
N GLY A 10 14.35 -10.98 -7.23
CA GLY A 10 13.23 -10.05 -7.42
C GLY A 10 12.56 -9.85 -6.07
N ASP A 11 11.97 -8.67 -5.85
CA ASP A 11 11.11 -8.41 -4.70
C ASP A 11 9.97 -9.43 -4.72
N ASP A 12 10.10 -10.56 -4.01
CA ASP A 12 9.09 -11.60 -3.93
C ASP A 12 7.92 -11.05 -3.10
N TYR A 13 6.88 -10.61 -3.81
CA TYR A 13 5.61 -10.21 -3.20
C TYR A 13 4.98 -11.43 -2.55
N VAL A 14 4.86 -11.42 -1.22
CA VAL A 14 4.49 -12.59 -0.40
C VAL A 14 2.99 -12.88 -0.41
N LEU A 15 2.16 -11.93 -0.84
CA LEU A 15 0.70 -12.05 -0.79
C LEU A 15 0.15 -12.61 -2.11
N ALA A 16 -1.00 -13.28 -2.02
CA ALA A 16 -1.66 -13.90 -3.18
C ALA A 16 -1.95 -12.88 -4.30
N THR A 17 -1.75 -13.31 -5.54
CA THR A 17 -2.20 -12.64 -6.77
C THR A 17 -3.38 -13.40 -7.37
N GLY A 18 -4.03 -12.86 -8.40
CA GLY A 18 -5.22 -13.48 -8.99
C GLY A 18 -6.53 -13.07 -8.29
N ASP A 19 -7.59 -13.88 -8.44
CA ASP A 19 -8.95 -13.53 -8.00
C ASP A 19 -9.08 -13.40 -6.47
N GLU A 20 -8.41 -14.26 -5.70
CA GLU A 20 -8.43 -14.21 -4.22
C GLU A 20 -7.68 -12.98 -3.71
N GLY A 21 -6.49 -12.71 -4.23
CA GLY A 21 -5.75 -11.49 -3.91
C GLY A 21 -6.51 -10.22 -4.29
N ALA A 22 -7.27 -10.24 -5.40
CA ALA A 22 -8.11 -9.12 -5.82
C ALA A 22 -9.25 -8.84 -4.82
N ALA A 23 -9.93 -9.87 -4.32
CA ALA A 23 -11.01 -9.71 -3.34
C ALA A 23 -10.49 -9.03 -2.06
N ARG A 24 -9.33 -9.45 -1.56
CA ARG A 24 -8.69 -8.82 -0.41
C ARG A 24 -8.28 -7.37 -0.68
N LEU A 25 -7.74 -7.06 -1.87
CA LEU A 25 -7.38 -5.68 -2.24
C LEU A 25 -8.61 -4.77 -2.32
N HIS A 26 -9.76 -5.30 -2.77
CA HIS A 26 -11.02 -4.55 -2.73
C HIS A 26 -11.47 -4.27 -1.29
N LEU A 27 -11.43 -5.29 -0.42
CA LEU A 27 -11.75 -5.12 0.98
C LEU A 27 -10.81 -4.11 1.66
N LEU A 28 -9.53 -4.13 1.29
CA LEU A 28 -8.54 -3.14 1.73
C LEU A 28 -8.94 -1.71 1.30
N ASP A 29 -9.45 -1.53 0.07
CA ASP A 29 -9.96 -0.22 -0.37
C ASP A 29 -11.26 0.17 0.32
N GLU A 30 -12.16 -0.77 0.63
CA GLU A 30 -13.35 -0.50 1.43
C GLU A 30 -13.01 -0.03 2.86
N VAL A 31 -11.93 -0.55 3.44
CA VAL A 31 -11.48 -0.21 4.78
C VAL A 31 -10.73 1.12 4.82
N TYR A 32 -9.77 1.32 3.92
CA TYR A 32 -8.84 2.44 3.98
C TYR A 32 -9.02 3.47 2.86
N GLY A 33 -9.75 3.16 1.81
CA GLY A 33 -9.83 4.00 0.62
C GLY A 33 -10.41 5.40 0.88
N ALA A 34 -11.33 5.53 1.83
CA ALA A 34 -11.88 6.85 2.18
C ALA A 34 -10.80 7.79 2.73
N SER A 35 -9.89 7.29 3.56
CA SER A 35 -8.76 8.08 4.09
C SER A 35 -7.74 8.42 3.01
N SER A 36 -7.52 7.51 2.05
CA SER A 36 -6.64 7.76 0.91
C SER A 36 -7.19 8.86 0.00
N ARG A 37 -8.48 8.79 -0.29
CA ARG A 37 -9.18 9.82 -1.06
C ARG A 37 -9.13 11.19 -0.38
N ALA A 38 -9.30 11.23 0.95
CA ALA A 38 -9.17 12.45 1.73
C ALA A 38 -7.75 13.03 1.67
N ALA A 39 -6.72 12.20 1.85
CA ALA A 39 -5.33 12.64 1.76
C ALA A 39 -4.97 13.23 0.38
N CYS A 40 -5.42 12.61 -0.71
CA CYS A 40 -5.23 13.16 -2.06
C CYS A 40 -6.00 14.49 -2.26
N ALA A 41 -7.22 14.59 -1.73
CA ALA A 41 -8.00 15.82 -1.81
C ALA A 41 -7.35 16.97 -1.01
N GLU A 42 -6.84 16.68 0.19
CA GLU A 42 -6.08 17.63 1.03
C GLU A 42 -4.76 18.06 0.39
N ALA A 43 -4.17 17.20 -0.44
CA ALA A 43 -3.00 17.48 -1.28
C ALA A 43 -3.33 18.38 -2.49
N GLY A 44 -4.61 18.74 -2.68
CA GLY A 44 -5.05 19.65 -3.73
C GLY A 44 -5.46 18.96 -5.04
N LEU A 45 -5.57 17.62 -5.07
CA LEU A 45 -5.96 16.87 -6.28
C LEU A 45 -7.18 17.49 -6.97
N GLY A 46 -7.03 17.86 -8.23
CA GLY A 46 -8.07 18.55 -8.99
C GLY A 46 -8.10 18.20 -10.47
N PRO A 47 -9.09 18.75 -11.19
CA PRO A 47 -9.26 18.51 -12.62
C PRO A 47 -8.02 18.92 -13.44
N GLY A 48 -7.70 18.14 -14.46
CA GLY A 48 -6.58 18.39 -15.37
C GLY A 48 -5.22 17.91 -14.86
N TRP A 49 -5.12 17.41 -13.63
CA TRP A 49 -3.84 16.96 -13.06
C TRP A 49 -3.30 15.70 -13.72
N ARG A 50 -1.98 15.62 -13.80
CA ARG A 50 -1.24 14.39 -14.14
C ARG A 50 -0.82 13.69 -12.85
N VAL A 51 -1.24 12.46 -12.68
CA VAL A 51 -1.05 11.68 -11.46
C VAL A 51 -0.32 10.38 -11.77
N ALA A 52 0.63 9.99 -10.93
CA ALA A 52 1.18 8.64 -10.90
C ALA A 52 0.67 7.91 -9.64
N ASP A 53 0.11 6.72 -9.82
CA ASP A 53 -0.29 5.80 -8.75
C ASP A 53 0.69 4.62 -8.74
N VAL A 54 1.63 4.62 -7.80
CA VAL A 54 2.76 3.68 -7.75
C VAL A 54 2.44 2.55 -6.77
N GLY A 55 2.48 1.29 -7.27
CA GLY A 55 1.96 0.14 -6.54
C GLY A 55 0.43 0.13 -6.56
N CYS A 56 -0.15 0.30 -7.74
CA CYS A 56 -1.59 0.53 -7.90
C CYS A 56 -2.46 -0.70 -7.63
N GLY A 57 -1.87 -1.89 -7.59
CA GLY A 57 -2.60 -3.14 -7.46
C GLY A 57 -3.67 -3.30 -8.54
N VAL A 58 -4.87 -3.67 -8.13
CA VAL A 58 -6.03 -3.83 -9.03
C VAL A 58 -6.71 -2.51 -9.44
N GLY A 59 -6.11 -1.36 -9.14
CA GLY A 59 -6.47 -0.05 -9.67
C GLY A 59 -7.71 0.62 -9.05
N ASP A 60 -8.11 0.28 -7.83
CA ASP A 60 -9.24 0.94 -7.17
C ASP A 60 -9.00 2.43 -6.98
N MET A 61 -7.83 2.81 -6.44
CA MET A 61 -7.45 4.22 -6.30
C MET A 61 -7.18 4.87 -7.65
N SER A 62 -6.55 4.17 -8.59
CA SER A 62 -6.27 4.71 -9.93
C SER A 62 -7.54 5.12 -10.67
N CYS A 63 -8.60 4.29 -10.59
CA CYS A 63 -9.89 4.63 -11.18
C CYS A 63 -10.52 5.86 -10.51
N TRP A 64 -10.50 5.93 -9.19
CA TRP A 64 -11.00 7.12 -8.48
C TRP A 64 -10.19 8.38 -8.81
N LEU A 65 -8.85 8.27 -8.89
CA LEU A 65 -7.98 9.37 -9.33
C LEU A 65 -8.36 9.84 -10.74
N GLY A 66 -8.58 8.90 -11.68
CA GLY A 66 -9.01 9.17 -13.04
C GLY A 66 -10.34 9.93 -13.13
N GLU A 67 -11.32 9.56 -12.30
CA GLU A 67 -12.60 10.28 -12.17
C GLU A 67 -12.40 11.72 -11.66
N ARG A 68 -11.49 11.89 -10.67
CA ARG A 68 -11.24 13.21 -10.05
C ARG A 68 -10.47 14.17 -10.95
N VAL A 69 -9.49 13.69 -11.70
CA VAL A 69 -8.73 14.55 -12.63
C VAL A 69 -9.51 14.83 -13.91
N GLY A 70 -10.51 14.01 -14.23
CA GLY A 70 -11.38 14.19 -15.38
C GLY A 70 -10.66 13.99 -16.74
N PRO A 71 -11.39 14.23 -17.86
CA PRO A 71 -10.89 13.87 -19.19
C PRO A 71 -9.71 14.72 -19.69
N GLN A 72 -9.41 15.84 -19.05
CA GLN A 72 -8.26 16.70 -19.36
C GLN A 72 -7.01 16.36 -18.55
N GLY A 73 -7.17 15.59 -17.48
CA GLY A 73 -6.10 15.03 -16.66
C GLY A 73 -5.75 13.62 -17.10
N GLY A 74 -4.75 13.03 -16.45
CA GLY A 74 -4.33 11.67 -16.73
C GLY A 74 -3.74 10.97 -15.52
N VAL A 75 -3.96 9.67 -15.44
CA VAL A 75 -3.39 8.81 -14.40
C VAL A 75 -2.52 7.75 -15.05
N ILE A 76 -1.29 7.61 -14.58
CA ILE A 76 -0.45 6.45 -14.87
C ILE A 76 -0.43 5.59 -13.61
N ALA A 77 -1.06 4.43 -13.70
CA ALA A 77 -1.12 3.41 -12.66
C ALA A 77 -0.02 2.38 -12.90
N MET A 78 0.88 2.21 -11.97
CA MET A 78 2.04 1.33 -12.12
C MET A 78 2.07 0.26 -11.05
N ASP A 79 2.35 -0.97 -11.46
CA ASP A 79 2.58 -2.10 -10.55
C ASP A 79 3.56 -3.09 -11.18
N VAL A 80 4.17 -3.96 -10.39
CA VAL A 80 5.04 -5.05 -10.89
C VAL A 80 4.23 -6.27 -11.35
N SER A 81 2.99 -6.40 -10.91
CA SER A 81 2.12 -7.55 -11.20
C SER A 81 1.29 -7.32 -12.47
N ALA A 82 1.65 -8.02 -13.55
CA ALA A 82 0.91 -7.98 -14.81
C ALA A 82 -0.56 -8.40 -14.65
N ASP A 83 -0.85 -9.36 -13.76
CA ASP A 83 -2.21 -9.86 -13.48
C ASP A 83 -3.07 -8.79 -12.81
N GLN A 84 -2.52 -8.08 -11.81
CA GLN A 84 -3.23 -6.98 -11.15
C GLN A 84 -3.48 -5.83 -12.13
N LEU A 85 -2.50 -5.50 -12.97
CA LEU A 85 -2.67 -4.49 -14.02
C LEU A 85 -3.74 -4.86 -15.04
N LEU A 86 -3.87 -6.14 -15.40
CA LEU A 86 -4.94 -6.60 -16.30
C LEU A 86 -6.32 -6.34 -15.67
N GLN A 87 -6.51 -6.69 -14.41
CA GLN A 87 -7.75 -6.43 -13.68
C GLN A 87 -8.06 -4.92 -13.57
N GLY A 88 -7.01 -4.10 -13.34
CA GLY A 88 -7.12 -2.65 -13.32
C GLY A 88 -7.59 -2.08 -14.65
N ARG A 89 -7.03 -2.55 -15.78
CA ARG A 89 -7.43 -2.15 -17.15
C ARG A 89 -8.90 -2.49 -17.42
N GLU A 90 -9.33 -3.69 -17.07
CA GLU A 90 -10.73 -4.11 -17.23
C GLU A 90 -11.68 -3.25 -16.39
N ARG A 91 -11.28 -2.91 -15.16
CA ARG A 91 -12.06 -2.04 -14.28
C ARG A 91 -12.20 -0.63 -14.85
N ALA A 92 -11.10 -0.02 -15.29
CA ALA A 92 -11.11 1.29 -15.90
C ALA A 92 -11.98 1.31 -17.17
N ALA A 93 -11.87 0.26 -18.01
CA ALA A 93 -12.71 0.11 -19.21
C ALA A 93 -14.21 0.01 -18.87
N ARG A 94 -14.58 -0.79 -17.85
CA ARG A 94 -15.99 -0.88 -17.39
C ARG A 94 -16.54 0.45 -16.87
N ARG A 95 -15.68 1.33 -16.35
CA ARG A 95 -16.05 2.68 -15.88
C ARG A 95 -15.93 3.75 -16.97
N GLY A 96 -15.48 3.40 -18.18
CA GLY A 96 -15.29 4.35 -19.28
C GLY A 96 -14.15 5.35 -19.06
N LEU A 97 -13.14 4.99 -18.25
CA LEU A 97 -12.01 5.85 -17.89
C LEU A 97 -10.89 5.71 -18.93
N GLY A 98 -10.98 6.46 -20.04
CA GLY A 98 -9.95 6.49 -21.07
C GLY A 98 -8.69 7.30 -20.70
N ASN A 99 -8.70 7.96 -19.55
CA ASN A 99 -7.61 8.78 -19.01
C ASN A 99 -6.77 8.06 -17.94
N VAL A 100 -6.96 6.76 -17.75
CA VAL A 100 -6.15 5.92 -16.84
C VAL A 100 -5.38 4.90 -17.66
N SER A 101 -4.05 4.93 -17.57
CA SER A 101 -3.15 4.00 -18.23
C SER A 101 -2.46 3.11 -17.19
N PHE A 102 -2.35 1.81 -17.48
CA PHE A 102 -1.71 0.84 -16.59
C PHE A 102 -0.41 0.36 -17.21
N VAL A 103 0.70 0.48 -16.49
CA VAL A 103 2.04 0.12 -16.93
C VAL A 103 2.73 -0.78 -15.93
N GLU A 104 3.49 -1.75 -16.42
CA GLU A 104 4.35 -2.59 -15.59
C GLU A 104 5.64 -1.82 -15.28
N GLY A 105 6.05 -1.84 -14.00
CA GLY A 105 7.26 -1.13 -13.57
C GLY A 105 7.55 -1.32 -12.10
N SER A 106 8.81 -1.05 -11.72
CA SER A 106 9.29 -1.11 -10.34
C SER A 106 9.28 0.28 -9.70
N ALA A 107 8.93 0.36 -8.42
CA ALA A 107 9.04 1.61 -7.66
C ALA A 107 10.49 2.13 -7.55
N TYR A 108 11.48 1.27 -7.75
CA TYR A 108 12.89 1.66 -7.78
C TYR A 108 13.35 2.23 -9.13
N GLU A 109 12.69 1.83 -10.21
CA GLU A 109 12.98 2.27 -11.59
C GLU A 109 11.63 2.45 -12.32
N PRO A 110 10.86 3.51 -12.03
CA PRO A 110 9.52 3.66 -12.60
C PRO A 110 9.49 3.76 -14.12
N GLY A 111 10.57 4.21 -14.75
CA GLY A 111 10.60 4.41 -16.20
C GLY A 111 9.63 5.48 -16.70
N LEU A 112 9.07 6.29 -15.79
CA LEU A 112 8.13 7.36 -16.09
C LEU A 112 8.85 8.70 -16.27
N PRO A 113 8.24 9.66 -17.00
CA PRO A 113 8.83 10.99 -17.17
C PRO A 113 9.04 11.69 -15.82
N THR A 114 10.25 12.20 -15.58
CA THR A 114 10.59 12.96 -14.39
C THR A 114 10.12 14.42 -14.50
N GLY A 115 9.72 15.01 -13.38
CA GLY A 115 9.36 16.43 -13.32
C GLY A 115 8.02 16.78 -13.98
N GLU A 116 7.14 15.82 -14.23
CA GLU A 116 5.93 16.04 -15.00
C GLU A 116 4.61 15.85 -14.24
N PHE A 117 4.64 15.22 -13.09
CA PHE A 117 3.42 14.88 -12.35
C PHE A 117 3.07 15.97 -11.34
N ASP A 118 1.78 16.26 -11.23
CA ASP A 118 1.22 17.15 -10.19
C ASP A 118 1.12 16.42 -8.85
N LEU A 119 0.82 15.13 -8.88
CA LEU A 119 0.72 14.28 -7.70
C LEU A 119 1.28 12.90 -7.99
N VAL A 120 2.05 12.37 -7.04
CA VAL A 120 2.45 10.96 -6.99
C VAL A 120 1.89 10.36 -5.72
N PHE A 121 1.20 9.23 -5.85
CA PHE A 121 0.55 8.52 -4.76
C PHE A 121 1.09 7.10 -4.63
N CYS A 122 1.21 6.60 -3.40
CA CYS A 122 1.37 5.18 -3.11
C CYS A 122 0.69 4.82 -1.77
N ARG A 123 0.21 3.57 -1.67
CA ARG A 123 -0.41 3.05 -0.45
C ARG A 123 -0.08 1.57 -0.26
N PHE A 124 0.31 1.16 0.95
CA PHE A 124 0.68 -0.21 1.29
C PHE A 124 1.74 -0.79 0.33
N LEU A 125 2.65 0.04 -0.12
CA LEU A 125 3.74 -0.33 -1.02
C LEU A 125 5.07 -0.41 -0.29
N LEU A 126 5.39 0.61 0.51
CA LEU A 126 6.71 0.78 1.11
C LEU A 126 7.03 -0.31 2.14
N CYS A 127 5.99 -0.85 2.77
CA CYS A 127 6.10 -1.98 3.70
C CYS A 127 6.57 -3.29 3.03
N HIS A 128 6.50 -3.39 1.70
CA HIS A 128 6.97 -4.53 0.92
C HIS A 128 8.35 -4.29 0.30
N LEU A 129 8.94 -3.12 0.48
CA LEU A 129 10.20 -2.74 -0.16
C LEU A 129 11.37 -2.80 0.82
N GLN A 130 12.48 -3.40 0.40
CA GLN A 130 13.72 -3.47 1.20
C GLN A 130 14.38 -2.08 1.35
N ARG A 131 14.22 -1.21 0.36
CA ARG A 131 14.79 0.15 0.33
C ARG A 131 13.71 1.21 0.09
N PRO A 132 12.74 1.38 1.03
CA PRO A 132 11.60 2.26 0.83
C PRO A 132 11.98 3.73 0.60
N ALA A 133 13.08 4.20 1.18
CA ALA A 133 13.58 5.55 0.97
C ALA A 133 14.06 5.79 -0.48
N ASP A 134 14.68 4.77 -1.12
CA ASP A 134 15.10 4.86 -2.52
C ASP A 134 13.88 4.96 -3.44
N ALA A 135 12.85 4.15 -3.19
CA ALA A 135 11.60 4.21 -3.94
C ALA A 135 10.90 5.57 -3.79
N LEU A 136 10.83 6.12 -2.57
CA LEU A 136 10.29 7.45 -2.34
C LEU A 136 11.08 8.54 -3.07
N ALA A 137 12.41 8.42 -3.15
CA ALA A 137 13.23 9.36 -3.91
C ALA A 137 12.91 9.31 -5.42
N GLN A 138 12.71 8.10 -5.98
CA GLN A 138 12.28 7.95 -7.37
C GLN A 138 10.89 8.55 -7.60
N MET A 139 9.94 8.31 -6.69
CA MET A 139 8.61 8.92 -6.76
C MET A 139 8.66 10.45 -6.68
N ALA A 140 9.49 11.01 -5.80
CA ALA A 140 9.67 12.45 -5.71
C ALA A 140 10.26 13.06 -6.98
N ALA A 141 11.16 12.33 -7.67
CA ALA A 141 11.75 12.77 -8.94
C ALA A 141 10.74 12.84 -10.09
N LEU A 142 9.61 12.12 -10.02
CA LEU A 142 8.55 12.22 -11.02
C LEU A 142 7.78 13.54 -10.92
N LEU A 143 7.76 14.19 -9.75
CA LEU A 143 7.00 15.39 -9.49
C LEU A 143 7.62 16.62 -10.12
N ARG A 144 6.78 17.47 -10.70
CA ARG A 144 7.18 18.84 -11.10
C ARG A 144 7.47 19.69 -9.84
N PRO A 145 8.21 20.79 -9.99
CA PRO A 145 8.28 21.80 -8.91
C PRO A 145 6.87 22.24 -8.49
N GLY A 146 6.61 22.20 -7.20
CA GLY A 146 5.26 22.44 -6.62
C GLY A 146 4.31 21.23 -6.71
N GLY A 147 4.74 20.10 -7.23
CA GLY A 147 3.99 18.84 -7.19
C GLY A 147 4.04 18.20 -5.81
N THR A 148 3.07 17.34 -5.50
CA THR A 148 2.88 16.75 -4.18
C THR A 148 3.08 15.24 -4.20
N LEU A 149 3.94 14.72 -3.31
CA LEU A 149 4.02 13.31 -2.97
C LEU A 149 3.04 12.99 -1.85
N VAL A 150 2.26 11.93 -2.00
CA VAL A 150 1.39 11.39 -0.94
C VAL A 150 1.73 9.91 -0.77
N ALA A 151 2.22 9.53 0.39
CA ALA A 151 2.45 8.13 0.72
C ALA A 151 1.66 7.74 1.96
N GLN A 152 1.10 6.53 1.92
CA GLN A 152 0.36 5.96 3.04
C GLN A 152 0.86 4.55 3.31
N ASP A 153 1.24 4.28 4.56
CA ASP A 153 1.61 2.94 4.94
C ASP A 153 1.27 2.61 6.40
N MET A 154 1.25 1.33 6.69
CA MET A 154 0.73 0.83 7.96
C MET A 154 1.74 0.89 9.10
N VAL A 155 1.18 0.87 10.29
CA VAL A 155 1.85 0.55 11.54
C VAL A 155 1.22 -0.74 12.07
N MET A 156 1.76 -1.89 11.66
CA MET A 156 1.20 -3.22 11.96
C MET A 156 1.01 -3.44 13.46
N THR A 157 2.01 -3.04 14.26
CA THR A 157 1.98 -3.22 15.72
C THR A 157 0.96 -2.35 16.45
N SER A 158 0.22 -1.49 15.76
CA SER A 158 -0.85 -0.67 16.36
C SER A 158 -2.20 -1.38 16.44
N MET A 159 -2.35 -2.55 15.81
CA MET A 159 -3.62 -3.30 15.82
C MET A 159 -3.90 -3.92 17.20
N PHE A 160 -5.18 -4.00 17.55
CA PHE A 160 -5.62 -4.66 18.78
C PHE A 160 -7.09 -5.09 18.69
N SER A 161 -7.59 -5.75 19.73
CA SER A 161 -8.99 -6.11 19.87
C SER A 161 -9.49 -5.88 21.30
N ASP A 162 -10.80 -5.75 21.45
CA ASP A 162 -11.50 -5.72 22.73
C ASP A 162 -12.69 -6.74 22.70
N PRO A 163 -12.67 -7.78 23.54
CA PRO A 163 -11.62 -8.11 24.52
C PRO A 163 -10.26 -8.42 23.87
N PRO A 164 -9.14 -8.25 24.62
CA PRO A 164 -7.80 -8.51 24.10
C PRO A 164 -7.63 -9.95 23.61
N SER A 165 -7.26 -10.14 22.35
CA SER A 165 -6.97 -11.44 21.75
C SER A 165 -5.46 -11.69 21.68
N ARG A 166 -5.05 -12.93 22.04
CA ARG A 166 -3.70 -13.42 21.82
C ARG A 166 -3.39 -13.44 20.31
N ALA A 167 -4.35 -13.87 19.48
CA ALA A 167 -4.14 -14.03 18.05
C ALA A 167 -3.87 -12.69 17.36
N TYR A 168 -4.61 -11.62 17.68
CA TYR A 168 -4.35 -10.29 17.12
C TYR A 168 -2.96 -9.76 17.46
N ARG A 169 -2.55 -9.91 18.73
CA ARG A 169 -1.21 -9.49 19.15
C ARG A 169 -0.12 -10.33 18.49
N ARG A 170 -0.27 -11.65 18.49
CA ARG A 170 0.73 -12.57 17.93
C ARG A 170 0.85 -12.42 16.40
N PHE A 171 -0.24 -12.14 15.72
CA PHE A 171 -0.21 -11.84 14.29
C PHE A 171 0.63 -10.59 14.00
N ALA A 172 0.46 -9.51 14.76
CA ALA A 172 1.28 -8.31 14.60
C ALA A 172 2.78 -8.60 14.84
N GLU A 173 3.10 -9.38 15.88
CA GLU A 173 4.47 -9.81 16.19
C GLU A 173 5.07 -10.66 15.06
N LEU A 174 4.33 -11.68 14.60
CA LEU A 174 4.75 -12.55 13.49
C LEU A 174 4.98 -11.75 12.21
N SER A 175 4.11 -10.78 11.91
CA SER A 175 4.28 -9.92 10.74
C SER A 175 5.62 -9.16 10.80
N VAL A 176 5.99 -8.62 11.95
CA VAL A 176 7.27 -7.93 12.14
C VAL A 176 8.45 -8.91 12.00
N GLU A 177 8.34 -10.12 12.57
CA GLU A 177 9.37 -11.16 12.44
C GLU A 177 9.57 -11.58 10.97
N VAL A 178 8.48 -11.81 10.22
CA VAL A 178 8.51 -12.12 8.79
C VAL A 178 9.12 -10.97 8.00
N GLY A 179 8.68 -9.73 8.27
CA GLY A 179 9.26 -8.55 7.65
C GLY A 179 10.77 -8.45 7.84
N ALA A 180 11.24 -8.67 9.07
CA ALA A 180 12.67 -8.66 9.38
C ALA A 180 13.45 -9.76 8.62
N ALA A 181 12.87 -10.96 8.48
CA ALA A 181 13.50 -12.07 7.74
C ALA A 181 13.58 -11.79 6.23
N LEU A 182 12.59 -11.08 5.67
CA LEU A 182 12.55 -10.68 4.26
C LEU A 182 13.28 -9.37 3.97
N GLY A 183 13.75 -8.67 5.01
CA GLY A 183 14.40 -7.36 4.88
C GLY A 183 13.42 -6.22 4.59
N VAL A 184 12.15 -6.38 4.92
CA VAL A 184 11.10 -5.36 4.77
C VAL A 184 10.53 -4.94 6.13
N ASP A 185 9.70 -3.87 6.17
CA ASP A 185 9.26 -3.27 7.43
C ASP A 185 7.74 -3.02 7.41
N TYR A 186 6.95 -3.92 8.00
CA TYR A 186 5.50 -3.76 8.11
C TYR A 186 5.05 -2.69 9.13
N ASP A 187 6.01 -2.07 9.85
CA ASP A 187 5.81 -0.86 10.66
C ASP A 187 6.34 0.41 9.99
N VAL A 188 6.67 0.36 8.70
CA VAL A 188 7.28 1.47 7.95
C VAL A 188 6.54 2.80 8.08
N GLY A 189 5.22 2.76 8.32
CA GLY A 189 4.41 3.96 8.60
C GLY A 189 5.02 4.86 9.66
N ARG A 190 5.66 4.30 10.70
CA ARG A 190 6.34 5.06 11.76
C ARG A 190 7.50 5.92 11.27
N ARG A 191 8.06 5.59 10.09
CA ARG A 191 9.25 6.21 9.52
C ARG A 191 8.92 7.19 8.39
N LEU A 192 7.68 7.18 7.86
CA LEU A 192 7.30 7.99 6.69
C LEU A 192 7.64 9.46 6.86
N PHE A 193 7.27 10.05 7.98
CA PHE A 193 7.55 11.49 8.22
C PHE A 193 9.05 11.80 8.14
N GLY A 194 9.90 10.94 8.74
CA GLY A 194 11.35 11.09 8.67
C GLY A 194 11.86 11.00 7.22
N MET A 195 11.39 10.03 6.44
CA MET A 195 11.79 9.86 5.04
C MET A 195 11.39 11.07 4.18
N PHE A 196 10.18 11.62 4.36
CA PHE A 196 9.75 12.83 3.64
C PHE A 196 10.59 14.07 3.98
N ARG A 197 10.90 14.24 5.27
CA ARG A 197 11.80 15.32 5.73
C ARG A 197 13.20 15.16 5.10
N ASP A 198 13.73 13.94 5.09
CA ASP A 198 15.08 13.65 4.60
C ASP A 198 15.18 13.80 3.06
N LEU A 199 14.05 13.67 2.34
CA LEU A 199 13.93 14.03 0.92
C LEU A 199 13.90 15.55 0.67
N GLY A 200 13.81 16.38 1.71
CA GLY A 200 13.74 17.83 1.57
C GLY A 200 12.40 18.34 1.05
N LEU A 201 11.34 17.56 1.18
CA LEU A 201 9.99 18.00 0.81
C LEU A 201 9.50 19.07 1.79
N ALA A 202 8.81 20.09 1.26
CA ALA A 202 8.23 21.17 2.02
C ALA A 202 6.75 20.89 2.38
N GLU A 203 6.17 21.73 3.23
CA GLU A 203 4.74 21.71 3.59
C GLU A 203 4.26 20.34 4.04
N LEU A 204 5.06 19.65 4.84
CA LEU A 204 4.72 18.30 5.30
C LEU A 204 3.42 18.31 6.11
N ARG A 205 2.50 17.43 5.71
CA ARG A 205 1.25 17.16 6.44
C ARG A 205 1.20 15.70 6.82
N VAL A 206 0.64 15.42 7.99
CA VAL A 206 0.54 14.06 8.52
C VAL A 206 -0.89 13.83 9.01
N SER A 207 -1.47 12.69 8.66
CA SER A 207 -2.70 12.23 9.25
C SER A 207 -2.61 10.74 9.59
N VAL A 208 -3.46 10.29 10.51
CA VAL A 208 -3.56 8.88 10.92
C VAL A 208 -5.00 8.44 10.80
N HIS A 209 -5.22 7.32 10.14
CA HIS A 209 -6.51 6.66 10.10
C HIS A 209 -6.38 5.26 10.69
N GLN A 210 -7.17 4.96 11.72
CA GLN A 210 -7.17 3.64 12.35
C GLN A 210 -8.61 3.12 12.40
N PRO A 211 -9.00 2.23 11.47
CA PRO A 211 -10.36 1.72 11.40
C PRO A 211 -10.62 0.67 12.48
N ALA A 212 -11.89 0.64 12.95
CA ALA A 212 -12.35 -0.30 13.95
C ALA A 212 -13.72 -0.86 13.56
N PHE A 213 -13.93 -2.15 13.76
CA PHE A 213 -15.16 -2.86 13.39
C PHE A 213 -15.59 -3.84 14.47
N ALA A 214 -16.87 -3.77 14.84
CA ALA A 214 -17.51 -4.78 15.68
C ALA A 214 -18.14 -5.89 14.83
N THR A 215 -18.65 -5.55 13.64
CA THR A 215 -19.39 -6.47 12.77
C THR A 215 -19.05 -6.27 11.30
N GLY A 216 -19.42 -7.23 10.47
CA GLY A 216 -19.38 -7.13 9.01
C GLY A 216 -18.05 -7.57 8.39
N GLU A 217 -18.05 -7.69 7.05
CA GLU A 217 -16.95 -8.28 6.28
C GLU A 217 -15.62 -7.53 6.47
N ARG A 218 -15.65 -6.21 6.61
CA ARG A 218 -14.44 -5.40 6.84
C ARG A 218 -13.68 -5.77 8.11
N LYS A 219 -14.37 -6.37 9.10
CA LYS A 219 -13.75 -6.90 10.31
C LYS A 219 -12.76 -8.03 10.01
N ARG A 220 -12.98 -8.78 8.92
CA ARG A 220 -12.22 -9.98 8.53
C ARG A 220 -10.97 -9.70 7.70
N LEU A 221 -10.71 -8.45 7.31
CA LEU A 221 -9.59 -8.11 6.42
C LEU A 221 -8.26 -8.72 6.87
N TRP A 222 -7.94 -8.63 8.15
CA TRP A 222 -6.65 -9.11 8.66
C TRP A 222 -6.63 -10.60 8.94
N GLU A 223 -7.78 -11.25 9.14
CA GLU A 223 -7.92 -12.70 9.09
C GLU A 223 -7.52 -13.23 7.70
N TYR A 224 -8.08 -12.66 6.63
CA TYR A 224 -7.72 -13.04 5.26
C TYR A 224 -6.27 -12.74 4.93
N THR A 225 -5.75 -11.60 5.37
CA THR A 225 -4.34 -11.25 5.18
C THR A 225 -3.41 -12.24 5.89
N PHE A 226 -3.78 -12.70 7.08
CA PHE A 226 -3.02 -13.71 7.81
C PHE A 226 -2.98 -15.03 7.01
N LEU A 227 -4.12 -15.50 6.53
CA LEU A 227 -4.22 -16.73 5.74
C LEU A 227 -3.34 -16.67 4.48
N GLU A 228 -3.35 -15.56 3.76
CA GLU A 228 -2.51 -15.38 2.58
C GLU A 228 -1.01 -15.29 2.91
N ALA A 229 -0.64 -14.71 4.05
CA ALA A 229 0.75 -14.56 4.46
C ALA A 229 1.38 -15.84 5.04
N THR A 230 0.56 -16.79 5.48
CA THR A 230 0.99 -18.04 6.14
C THR A 230 2.00 -18.86 5.35
N PRO A 231 1.86 -19.09 4.02
CA PRO A 231 2.85 -19.84 3.26
C PRO A 231 4.23 -19.16 3.27
N GLY A 232 4.27 -17.84 3.21
CA GLY A 232 5.51 -17.07 3.27
C GLY A 232 6.18 -17.15 4.64
N ALA A 233 5.41 -17.09 5.72
CA ALA A 233 5.91 -17.26 7.08
C ALA A 233 6.51 -18.66 7.29
N ALA A 234 5.83 -19.70 6.84
CA ALA A 234 6.31 -21.08 6.90
C ALA A 234 7.61 -21.26 6.09
N ALA A 235 7.69 -20.69 4.89
CA ALA A 235 8.90 -20.72 4.06
C ALA A 235 10.09 -20.00 4.73
N ALA A 236 9.82 -18.96 5.51
CA ALA A 236 10.82 -18.24 6.29
C ALA A 236 11.20 -18.96 7.62
N GLY A 237 10.54 -20.08 7.95
CA GLY A 237 10.75 -20.81 9.20
C GLY A 237 10.22 -20.06 10.43
N ILE A 238 9.25 -19.16 10.24
CA ILE A 238 8.68 -18.33 11.29
C ILE A 238 7.30 -18.89 11.69
N GLY A 239 7.15 -19.20 12.98
CA GLY A 239 6.01 -19.93 13.51
C GLY A 239 6.05 -21.43 13.20
N THR A 240 5.27 -22.21 13.94
CA THR A 240 5.05 -23.63 13.66
C THR A 240 3.70 -23.83 12.98
N GLU A 241 3.53 -24.95 12.25
CA GLU A 241 2.23 -25.29 11.66
C GLU A 241 1.11 -25.32 12.71
N GLU A 242 1.41 -25.82 13.91
CA GLU A 242 0.47 -25.85 15.03
C GLU A 242 0.09 -24.44 15.49
N GLU A 243 1.07 -23.54 15.70
CA GLU A 243 0.83 -22.14 16.06
C GLU A 243 -0.03 -21.43 15.00
N VAL A 244 0.29 -21.63 13.73
CA VAL A 244 -0.48 -21.03 12.62
C VAL A 244 -1.92 -21.52 12.61
N ALA A 245 -2.17 -22.81 12.80
CA ALA A 245 -3.51 -23.38 12.86
C ALA A 245 -4.32 -22.85 14.06
N GLU A 246 -3.69 -22.72 15.23
CA GLU A 246 -4.31 -22.12 16.41
C GLU A 246 -4.68 -20.66 16.16
N LEU A 247 -3.75 -19.86 15.64
CA LEU A 247 -3.99 -18.44 15.37
C LEU A 247 -5.08 -18.23 14.31
N THR A 248 -5.09 -19.06 13.26
CA THR A 248 -6.16 -19.04 12.24
C THR A 248 -7.53 -19.24 12.88
N THR A 249 -7.65 -20.25 13.77
CA THR A 249 -8.90 -20.55 14.46
C THR A 249 -9.33 -19.41 15.39
N GLU A 250 -8.39 -18.84 16.15
CA GLU A 250 -8.66 -17.73 17.06
C GLU A 250 -9.05 -16.44 16.30
N LEU A 251 -8.39 -16.15 15.16
CA LEU A 251 -8.70 -14.99 14.31
C LEU A 251 -10.10 -15.11 13.69
N ALA A 252 -10.45 -16.28 13.18
CA ALA A 252 -11.79 -16.53 12.63
C ALA A 252 -12.86 -16.37 13.74
N ALA A 253 -12.64 -16.94 14.92
CA ALA A 253 -13.58 -16.83 16.02
C ALA A 253 -13.83 -15.38 16.46
N ILE A 254 -12.79 -14.55 16.57
CA ILE A 254 -12.98 -13.13 16.95
C ILE A 254 -13.61 -12.33 15.82
N SER A 255 -13.37 -12.70 14.56
CA SER A 255 -13.98 -12.04 13.39
C SER A 255 -15.49 -12.31 13.31
N GLU A 256 -15.96 -13.48 13.80
CA GLU A 256 -17.36 -13.89 13.84
C GLU A 256 -18.11 -13.42 15.10
N ASP A 257 -17.40 -13.01 16.14
CA ASP A 257 -18.00 -12.58 17.41
C ASP A 257 -18.42 -11.10 17.35
N ASP A 258 -19.70 -10.83 17.14
CA ASP A 258 -20.27 -9.48 17.11
C ASP A 258 -20.15 -8.71 18.44
N SER A 259 -19.78 -9.38 19.53
CA SER A 259 -19.48 -8.73 20.82
C SER A 259 -18.03 -8.25 20.95
N ALA A 260 -17.16 -8.65 20.03
CA ALA A 260 -15.76 -8.26 20.00
C ALA A 260 -15.51 -7.14 19.01
N LEU A 261 -14.75 -6.11 19.43
CA LEU A 261 -14.22 -5.07 18.58
C LEU A 261 -12.85 -5.49 18.05
N VAL A 262 -12.60 -5.32 16.76
CA VAL A 262 -11.26 -5.36 16.20
C VAL A 262 -10.84 -3.97 15.71
N VAL A 263 -9.62 -3.57 16.04
CA VAL A 263 -9.02 -2.31 15.61
C VAL A 263 -7.86 -2.67 14.71
N HIS A 264 -7.97 -2.29 13.46
CA HIS A 264 -7.02 -2.60 12.42
C HIS A 264 -5.74 -1.78 12.56
N PRO A 265 -4.63 -2.13 11.87
CA PRO A 265 -3.43 -1.31 11.85
C PRO A 265 -3.72 0.12 11.46
N ALA A 266 -3.10 1.05 12.16
CA ALA A 266 -3.13 2.46 11.77
C ALA A 266 -2.44 2.64 10.42
N LEU A 267 -3.09 3.40 9.54
CA LEU A 267 -2.51 3.89 8.29
C LEU A 267 -2.01 5.32 8.52
N LEU A 268 -0.71 5.50 8.48
CA LEU A 268 -0.10 6.82 8.52
C LEU A 268 -0.02 7.36 7.10
N ALA A 269 -0.56 8.56 6.89
CA ALA A 269 -0.44 9.30 5.65
C ALA A 269 0.51 10.48 5.83
N VAL A 270 1.45 10.63 4.91
CA VAL A 270 2.31 11.80 4.83
C VAL A 270 2.21 12.38 3.43
N SER A 271 2.02 13.69 3.34
CA SER A 271 2.16 14.42 2.08
C SER A 271 3.22 15.51 2.21
N GLY A 272 3.88 15.82 1.08
CA GLY A 272 4.89 16.86 1.01
C GLY A 272 5.05 17.38 -0.40
N VAL A 273 5.42 18.65 -0.52
CA VAL A 273 5.53 19.38 -1.78
C VAL A 273 6.99 19.47 -2.21
N VAL A 274 7.29 19.18 -3.48
CA VAL A 274 8.61 19.44 -4.07
C VAL A 274 8.82 20.97 -4.10
N PRO A 275 9.87 21.50 -3.46
CA PRO A 275 10.13 22.93 -3.48
C PRO A 275 10.18 23.48 -4.91
N GLY A 276 9.53 24.63 -5.15
CA GLY A 276 9.71 25.39 -6.39
C GLY A 276 11.14 25.89 -6.52
N ALA A 277 11.59 26.18 -7.74
CA ALA A 277 12.85 26.89 -7.92
C ALA A 277 12.78 28.19 -7.11
N PRO A 278 13.84 28.60 -6.39
CA PRO A 278 13.86 29.88 -5.70
C PRO A 278 13.52 30.96 -6.72
N SER A 279 12.50 31.77 -6.42
CA SER A 279 12.19 32.97 -7.20
C SER A 279 13.41 33.89 -7.13
N GLY A 280 14.16 33.95 -8.24
CA GLY A 280 15.34 34.79 -8.39
C GLY A 280 15.01 36.27 -8.32
#